data_026c639009461ac8bdf78e19e40f6f12
#
_entry.id   026c639009461ac8bdf78e19e40f6f12
#
_cell.length_a   1.000
_cell.length_b   1.000
_cell.length_c   1.000
_cell.angle_alpha   90.00
_cell.angle_beta   90.00
_cell.angle_gamma   90.00
#
_symmetry.space_group_name_H-M   'P 1'
#
loop_
_entity.id
_entity.type
_entity.pdbx_description
1 polymer ?
#
loop_
_entity_poly.entity_id
_entity_poly.type
_entity_poly.pdbx_seq_one_letter_code
_entity_poly.pdbx_strand_id
1 'polypeptide(L)'
;MKDLILPVVVAITLAFVIQASLAKPYEIPTNSMFPAIQGANSTGDRAPDRVIANRVIYKLRDISPGDIIVFDPTKGARAACSEPGDVPFVKRVIGIPGDQVSVREVTISSTSPYPDLRPGGAAAVKRTATPNSFGPDGVTEQQLKDGDTTHVTFVKRAGQADAQPFIVPTALTPDYTASFPVVPPGQLLVLGDNRPGSCDAHVWLERNAAFTPEDNVIGQAELIYWPITRLQFLS
;
A
#
# COMPACT_ATOMS: atom_id res chain seq x y z
N MET A 1 -37.14 14.86 -33.18
CA MET A 1 -36.08 15.33 -32.23
C MET A 1 -36.36 14.95 -30.78
N LYS A 2 -37.60 15.07 -30.28
CA LYS A 2 -37.94 14.70 -28.90
C LYS A 2 -37.73 13.20 -28.60
N ASP A 3 -38.00 12.33 -29.57
CA ASP A 3 -37.89 10.88 -29.42
C ASP A 3 -36.43 10.35 -29.32
N LEU A 4 -35.45 11.17 -29.73
CA LEU A 4 -34.03 10.85 -29.63
C LEU A 4 -33.41 11.40 -28.34
N ILE A 5 -33.94 12.45 -27.76
CA ILE A 5 -33.42 13.11 -26.57
C ILE A 5 -33.56 12.19 -25.34
N LEU A 6 -34.74 11.59 -25.17
CA LEU A 6 -35.02 10.75 -24.02
C LEU A 6 -34.08 9.52 -23.93
N PRO A 7 -33.88 8.71 -25.00
CA PRO A 7 -32.90 7.58 -24.95
C PRO A 7 -31.49 8.06 -24.69
N VAL A 8 -31.05 9.21 -25.23
CA VAL A 8 -29.69 9.73 -24.98
C VAL A 8 -29.52 10.15 -23.52
N VAL A 9 -30.50 10.85 -22.94
CA VAL A 9 -30.47 11.25 -21.53
C VAL A 9 -30.46 10.02 -20.63
N VAL A 10 -31.28 9.02 -20.92
CA VAL A 10 -31.30 7.75 -20.15
C VAL A 10 -29.95 7.02 -20.24
N ALA A 11 -29.37 6.91 -21.44
CA ALA A 11 -28.08 6.28 -21.64
C ALA A 11 -26.97 7.00 -20.90
N ILE A 12 -26.91 8.33 -20.95
CA ILE A 12 -25.93 9.14 -20.20
C ILE A 12 -26.13 8.97 -18.69
N THR A 13 -27.36 9.06 -18.21
CA THR A 13 -27.66 8.88 -16.78
C THR A 13 -27.25 7.49 -16.30
N LEU A 14 -27.58 6.45 -17.08
CA LEU A 14 -27.21 5.08 -16.76
C LEU A 14 -25.70 4.90 -16.76
N ALA A 15 -24.98 5.49 -17.73
CA ALA A 15 -23.52 5.46 -17.76
C ALA A 15 -22.91 6.14 -16.52
N PHE A 16 -23.43 7.30 -16.11
CA PHE A 16 -22.99 7.98 -14.89
C PHE A 16 -23.25 7.16 -13.62
N VAL A 17 -24.43 6.55 -13.49
CA VAL A 17 -24.78 5.70 -12.34
C VAL A 17 -23.87 4.48 -12.30
N ILE A 18 -23.61 3.85 -13.43
CA ILE A 18 -22.69 2.70 -13.52
C ILE A 18 -21.27 3.13 -13.12
N GLN A 19 -20.75 4.22 -13.70
CA GLN A 19 -19.43 4.72 -13.35
C GLN A 19 -19.29 5.07 -11.86
N ALA A 20 -20.28 5.77 -11.29
CA ALA A 20 -20.29 6.13 -9.88
C ALA A 20 -20.35 4.90 -8.95
N SER A 21 -20.92 3.79 -9.44
CA SER A 21 -20.98 2.53 -8.68
C SER A 21 -19.69 1.69 -8.78
N LEU A 22 -18.96 1.81 -9.90
CA LEU A 22 -17.78 1.01 -10.20
C LEU A 22 -16.49 1.65 -9.68
N ALA A 23 -16.42 2.98 -9.68
CA ALA A 23 -15.22 3.73 -9.35
C ALA A 23 -15.55 4.86 -8.35
N LYS A 24 -14.78 4.94 -7.26
CA LYS A 24 -14.95 6.00 -6.25
C LYS A 24 -13.65 6.79 -6.10
N PRO A 25 -13.73 8.15 -6.20
CA PRO A 25 -12.58 9.00 -5.91
C PRO A 25 -12.35 9.11 -4.41
N TYR A 26 -11.08 9.10 -4.00
CA TYR A 26 -10.62 9.34 -2.65
C TYR A 26 -9.49 10.37 -2.66
N GLU A 27 -9.52 11.29 -1.71
CA GLU A 27 -8.41 12.18 -1.41
C GLU A 27 -7.53 11.53 -0.32
N ILE A 28 -6.21 11.61 -0.48
CA ILE A 28 -5.26 10.95 0.41
C ILE A 28 -4.76 11.94 1.45
N PRO A 29 -5.21 11.85 2.72
CA PRO A 29 -4.87 12.87 3.72
C PRO A 29 -3.46 12.70 4.29
N THR A 30 -2.90 11.50 4.27
CA THR A 30 -1.64 11.17 4.97
C THR A 30 -0.57 10.63 4.03
N ASN A 31 0.69 10.71 4.47
CA ASN A 31 1.84 10.22 3.71
C ASN A 31 2.19 8.75 4.01
N SER A 32 1.26 7.96 4.54
CA SER A 32 1.50 6.56 4.89
C SER A 32 1.85 5.67 3.67
N MET A 33 1.47 6.10 2.47
CA MET A 33 1.77 5.42 1.20
C MET A 33 2.86 6.13 0.39
N PHE A 34 3.53 7.15 0.96
CA PHE A 34 4.65 7.80 0.31
C PHE A 34 5.79 6.79 0.03
N PRO A 35 6.47 6.86 -1.11
CA PRO A 35 6.34 7.82 -2.21
C PRO A 35 5.32 7.44 -3.29
N ALA A 36 4.75 6.22 -3.25
CA ALA A 36 3.82 5.76 -4.28
C ALA A 36 2.59 6.67 -4.38
N ILE A 37 1.98 7.00 -3.24
CA ILE A 37 0.85 7.93 -3.12
C ILE A 37 1.20 8.97 -2.06
N GLN A 38 0.92 10.23 -2.33
CA GLN A 38 1.31 11.34 -1.49
C GLN A 38 0.09 12.04 -0.88
N GLY A 39 0.12 12.22 0.43
CA GLY A 39 -0.83 13.06 1.14
C GLY A 39 -0.52 14.55 1.06
N ALA A 40 -1.33 15.36 1.73
CA ALA A 40 -1.00 16.77 1.92
C ALA A 40 0.32 16.91 2.70
N ASN A 41 1.13 17.91 2.35
CA ASN A 41 2.28 18.26 3.15
C ASN A 41 1.86 19.12 4.36
N SER A 42 2.73 19.16 5.39
CA SER A 42 2.47 19.93 6.61
C SER A 42 2.41 21.45 6.38
N THR A 43 2.98 21.96 5.29
CA THR A 43 2.98 23.38 4.92
C THR A 43 1.76 23.79 4.10
N GLY A 44 1.00 22.82 3.58
CA GLY A 44 -0.19 23.06 2.74
C GLY A 44 0.14 23.51 1.30
N ASP A 45 1.42 23.59 0.93
CA ASP A 45 1.85 24.07 -0.40
C ASP A 45 1.58 23.04 -1.50
N ARG A 46 1.22 21.81 -1.11
CA ARG A 46 1.00 20.72 -2.03
C ARG A 46 -0.38 20.12 -1.85
N ALA A 47 -1.08 20.02 -2.96
CA ALA A 47 -2.35 19.29 -3.00
C ALA A 47 -2.09 17.78 -2.79
N PRO A 48 -2.93 17.11 -1.97
CA PRO A 48 -2.89 15.65 -1.82
C PRO A 48 -3.23 14.95 -3.13
N ASP A 49 -2.68 13.75 -3.30
CA ASP A 49 -3.08 12.89 -4.40
C ASP A 49 -4.56 12.52 -4.24
N ARG A 50 -5.24 12.42 -5.38
CA ARG A 50 -6.59 11.85 -5.46
C ARG A 50 -6.53 10.60 -6.30
N VAL A 51 -7.03 9.53 -5.75
CA VAL A 51 -6.99 8.20 -6.36
C VAL A 51 -8.39 7.74 -6.75
N ILE A 52 -8.48 6.96 -7.81
CA ILE A 52 -9.68 6.21 -8.17
C ILE A 52 -9.56 4.82 -7.59
N ALA A 53 -10.52 4.41 -6.78
CA ALA A 53 -10.66 3.03 -6.32
C ALA A 53 -11.66 2.27 -7.20
N ASN A 54 -11.20 1.17 -7.80
CA ASN A 54 -12.01 0.21 -8.52
C ASN A 54 -12.70 -0.73 -7.53
N ARG A 55 -14.02 -0.62 -7.42
CA ARG A 55 -14.84 -1.38 -6.45
C ARG A 55 -15.28 -2.75 -6.96
N VAL A 56 -15.04 -3.04 -8.23
CA VAL A 56 -15.54 -4.25 -8.89
C VAL A 56 -14.46 -5.28 -9.13
N ILE A 57 -13.20 -4.86 -9.14
CA ILE A 57 -12.07 -5.73 -9.48
C ILE A 57 -12.05 -7.02 -8.66
N TYR A 58 -12.36 -6.93 -7.37
CA TYR A 58 -12.37 -8.08 -6.45
C TYR A 58 -13.64 -8.95 -6.53
N LYS A 59 -14.56 -8.63 -7.46
CA LYS A 59 -15.60 -9.55 -7.91
C LYS A 59 -15.16 -10.40 -9.10
N LEU A 60 -14.05 -10.01 -9.75
CA LEU A 60 -13.53 -10.64 -10.95
C LEU A 60 -12.24 -11.43 -10.71
N ARG A 61 -11.50 -11.06 -9.66
CA ARG A 61 -10.28 -11.73 -9.24
C ARG A 61 -10.09 -11.62 -7.73
N ASP A 62 -9.29 -12.50 -7.18
CA ASP A 62 -8.89 -12.43 -5.77
C ASP A 62 -7.92 -11.27 -5.49
N ILE A 63 -7.90 -10.85 -4.22
CA ILE A 63 -6.91 -9.89 -3.72
C ILE A 63 -5.54 -10.54 -3.76
N SER A 64 -4.56 -9.82 -4.27
CA SER A 64 -3.20 -10.33 -4.46
C SER A 64 -2.18 -9.50 -3.72
N PRO A 65 -1.07 -10.11 -3.25
CA PRO A 65 0.06 -9.36 -2.71
C PRO A 65 0.60 -8.35 -3.71
N GLY A 66 0.82 -7.13 -3.24
CA GLY A 66 1.18 -5.98 -4.07
C GLY A 66 0.01 -5.04 -4.36
N ASP A 67 -1.24 -5.50 -4.31
CA ASP A 67 -2.39 -4.63 -4.51
C ASP A 67 -2.42 -3.49 -3.48
N ILE A 68 -2.69 -2.28 -3.95
CA ILE A 68 -2.99 -1.15 -3.08
C ILE A 68 -4.49 -1.10 -2.89
N ILE A 69 -4.95 -1.29 -1.66
CA ILE A 69 -6.38 -1.36 -1.34
C ILE A 69 -6.85 -0.15 -0.55
N VAL A 70 -8.09 0.25 -0.82
CA VAL A 70 -8.89 1.15 0.01
C VAL A 70 -9.81 0.28 0.85
N PHE A 71 -9.82 0.47 2.17
CA PHE A 71 -10.60 -0.38 3.07
C PHE A 71 -11.06 0.36 4.33
N ASP A 72 -12.10 -0.14 4.96
CA ASP A 72 -12.56 0.33 6.27
C ASP A 72 -11.72 -0.35 7.37
N PRO A 73 -10.87 0.41 8.12
CA PRO A 73 -10.05 -0.17 9.15
C PRO A 73 -10.89 -0.67 10.32
N THR A 74 -10.40 -1.72 10.99
CA THR A 74 -11.01 -2.23 12.21
C THR A 74 -10.97 -1.18 13.33
N LYS A 75 -11.84 -1.33 14.35
CA LYS A 75 -11.81 -0.45 15.51
C LYS A 75 -10.45 -0.42 16.21
N GLY A 76 -9.76 -1.59 16.25
CA GLY A 76 -8.43 -1.71 16.82
C GLY A 76 -7.37 -0.94 16.03
N ALA A 77 -7.41 -1.03 14.69
CA ALA A 77 -6.52 -0.29 13.80
C ALA A 77 -6.74 1.23 13.93
N ARG A 78 -8.00 1.70 13.93
CA ARG A 78 -8.32 3.13 14.15
C ARG A 78 -7.78 3.63 15.48
N ALA A 79 -8.01 2.88 16.55
CA ALA A 79 -7.56 3.25 17.89
C ALA A 79 -6.02 3.27 18.00
N ALA A 80 -5.33 2.38 17.28
CA ALA A 80 -3.87 2.36 17.25
C ALA A 80 -3.28 3.59 16.55
N CYS A 81 -3.97 4.08 15.50
CA CYS A 81 -3.51 5.24 14.72
C CYS A 81 -4.00 6.58 15.25
N SER A 82 -4.83 6.60 16.29
CA SER A 82 -5.47 7.83 16.80
C SER A 82 -6.26 8.59 15.72
N GLU A 83 -6.79 7.84 14.72
CA GLU A 83 -7.53 8.41 13.60
C GLU A 83 -9.03 8.53 13.99
N PRO A 84 -9.56 9.74 14.07
CA PRO A 84 -10.97 9.95 14.37
C PRO A 84 -11.84 9.71 13.13
N GLY A 85 -13.06 9.23 13.37
CA GLY A 85 -14.11 9.15 12.34
C GLY A 85 -14.03 7.91 11.42
N ASP A 86 -14.85 7.94 10.36
CA ASP A 86 -15.04 6.82 9.44
C ASP A 86 -14.24 6.98 8.12
N VAL A 87 -13.00 7.48 8.22
CA VAL A 87 -12.15 7.66 7.05
C VAL A 87 -11.55 6.30 6.64
N PRO A 88 -11.71 5.85 5.38
CA PRO A 88 -11.05 4.67 4.87
C PRO A 88 -9.53 4.81 4.85
N PHE A 89 -8.84 3.69 5.04
CA PHE A 89 -7.38 3.62 4.93
C PHE A 89 -6.96 3.14 3.55
N VAL A 90 -5.75 3.52 3.16
CA VAL A 90 -5.09 3.04 1.94
C VAL A 90 -3.78 2.40 2.34
N LYS A 91 -3.58 1.12 2.00
CA LYS A 91 -2.37 0.35 2.28
C LYS A 91 -2.10 -0.66 1.17
N ARG A 92 -0.89 -1.20 1.15
CA ARG A 92 -0.50 -2.29 0.24
C ARG A 92 -0.66 -3.63 0.92
N VAL A 93 -1.26 -4.59 0.20
CA VAL A 93 -1.36 -5.99 0.64
C VAL A 93 0.03 -6.63 0.57
N ILE A 94 0.47 -7.18 1.68
CA ILE A 94 1.75 -7.90 1.81
C ILE A 94 1.50 -9.40 2.00
N GLY A 95 0.53 -9.77 2.83
CA GLY A 95 0.17 -11.14 3.12
C GLY A 95 -1.31 -11.41 2.91
N ILE A 96 -1.60 -12.57 2.36
CA ILE A 96 -2.94 -13.15 2.16
C ILE A 96 -3.11 -14.39 3.05
N PRO A 97 -4.30 -14.98 3.18
CA PRO A 97 -4.54 -16.15 4.04
C PRO A 97 -3.49 -17.26 3.89
N GLY A 98 -2.94 -17.69 5.02
CA GLY A 98 -1.91 -18.73 5.10
C GLY A 98 -0.47 -18.22 4.98
N ASP A 99 -0.25 -16.97 4.61
CA ASP A 99 1.08 -16.37 4.56
C ASP A 99 1.59 -16.03 5.96
N GLN A 100 2.91 -16.08 6.12
CA GLN A 100 3.59 -15.57 7.31
C GLN A 100 4.56 -14.46 6.91
N VAL A 101 4.36 -13.28 7.48
CA VAL A 101 5.15 -12.07 7.18
C VAL A 101 6.09 -11.76 8.33
N SER A 102 7.29 -11.30 8.01
CA SER A 102 8.23 -10.74 8.98
C SER A 102 9.05 -9.62 8.35
N VAL A 103 9.46 -8.67 9.16
CA VAL A 103 10.47 -7.65 8.81
C VAL A 103 11.71 -7.95 9.62
N ARG A 104 12.84 -8.13 8.96
CA ARG A 104 14.09 -8.57 9.59
C ARG A 104 15.24 -7.65 9.18
N GLU A 105 16.15 -7.43 10.11
CA GLU A 105 17.46 -6.92 9.77
C GLU A 105 18.26 -8.00 9.04
N VAL A 106 18.88 -7.64 7.94
CA VAL A 106 19.71 -8.53 7.11
C VAL A 106 21.00 -7.84 6.72
N THR A 107 22.03 -8.63 6.50
CA THR A 107 23.30 -8.16 5.93
C THR A 107 23.29 -8.39 4.42
N ILE A 108 23.62 -7.36 3.65
CA ILE A 108 23.87 -7.47 2.22
C ILE A 108 25.14 -8.30 2.02
N SER A 109 25.05 -9.39 1.26
CA SER A 109 26.18 -10.28 1.05
C SER A 109 26.23 -10.81 -0.37
N SER A 110 27.43 -10.78 -0.96
CA SER A 110 27.71 -11.37 -2.28
C SER A 110 27.43 -12.88 -2.33
N THR A 111 27.45 -13.55 -1.17
CA THR A 111 27.14 -14.97 -1.03
C THR A 111 25.72 -15.27 -0.60
N SER A 112 24.86 -14.26 -0.48
CA SER A 112 23.47 -14.46 -0.09
C SER A 112 22.75 -15.43 -1.03
N PRO A 113 21.94 -16.38 -0.52
CA PRO A 113 21.09 -17.23 -1.35
C PRO A 113 20.02 -16.44 -2.10
N TYR A 114 19.68 -15.25 -1.58
CA TYR A 114 18.68 -14.37 -2.22
C TYR A 114 19.39 -13.34 -3.11
N PRO A 115 19.13 -13.32 -4.42
CA PRO A 115 19.75 -12.34 -5.34
C PRO A 115 19.48 -10.89 -4.93
N ASP A 116 18.27 -10.60 -4.41
CA ASP A 116 17.88 -9.26 -3.96
C ASP A 116 18.74 -8.75 -2.78
N LEU A 117 19.34 -9.64 -1.99
CA LEU A 117 20.20 -9.33 -0.84
C LEU A 117 21.70 -9.30 -1.22
N ARG A 118 22.03 -9.35 -2.49
CA ARG A 118 23.41 -9.17 -2.98
C ARG A 118 23.67 -7.71 -3.32
N PRO A 119 24.93 -7.26 -3.30
CA PRO A 119 25.27 -5.94 -3.83
C PRO A 119 24.69 -5.74 -5.25
N GLY A 120 23.97 -4.64 -5.45
CA GLY A 120 23.23 -4.34 -6.68
C GLY A 120 21.86 -5.00 -6.80
N GLY A 121 21.45 -5.85 -5.85
CA GLY A 121 20.09 -6.41 -5.78
C GLY A 121 19.06 -5.40 -5.28
N ALA A 122 17.78 -5.72 -5.43
CA ALA A 122 16.68 -4.79 -5.12
C ALA A 122 16.62 -4.35 -3.64
N ALA A 123 17.02 -5.21 -2.70
CA ALA A 123 17.10 -4.89 -1.29
C ALA A 123 18.41 -4.16 -0.91
N ALA A 124 19.40 -4.13 -1.80
CA ALA A 124 20.65 -3.40 -1.58
C ALA A 124 20.52 -1.89 -1.86
N VAL A 125 19.31 -1.38 -1.95
CA VAL A 125 19.03 0.05 -2.08
C VAL A 125 18.22 0.49 -0.86
N LYS A 126 18.87 1.26 0.03
CA LYS A 126 18.20 1.85 1.18
C LYS A 126 17.50 3.15 0.74
N ARG A 127 16.19 3.20 0.93
CA ARG A 127 15.35 4.35 0.58
C ARG A 127 14.87 5.04 1.84
N THR A 128 15.18 6.31 1.99
CA THR A 128 14.75 7.13 3.12
C THR A 128 14.05 8.38 2.62
N ALA A 129 13.01 8.83 3.36
CA ALA A 129 12.40 10.12 3.08
C ALA A 129 13.37 11.25 3.41
N THR A 130 13.51 12.21 2.51
CA THR A 130 14.24 13.43 2.80
C THR A 130 13.38 14.31 3.72
N PRO A 131 13.89 14.79 4.86
CA PRO A 131 13.14 15.65 5.75
C PRO A 131 12.57 16.86 4.99
N ASN A 132 11.28 17.13 5.17
CA ASN A 132 10.54 18.26 4.58
C ASN A 132 10.44 18.29 3.04
N SER A 133 10.89 17.26 2.33
CA SER A 133 10.66 17.16 0.89
C SER A 133 9.66 16.07 0.58
N PHE A 134 8.57 16.43 -0.11
CA PHE A 134 7.56 15.54 -0.62
C PHE A 134 7.59 15.67 -2.15
N GLY A 135 7.70 14.55 -2.83
CA GLY A 135 7.81 14.49 -4.28
C GLY A 135 8.75 13.36 -4.69
N PRO A 136 8.93 13.12 -5.99
CA PRO A 136 9.92 12.16 -6.45
C PRO A 136 11.34 12.51 -5.95
N ASP A 137 11.61 13.80 -5.72
CA ASP A 137 12.88 14.30 -5.15
C ASP A 137 12.95 14.16 -3.62
N GLY A 138 11.87 13.66 -2.99
CA GLY A 138 11.76 13.48 -1.53
C GLY A 138 12.30 12.16 -1.02
N VAL A 139 12.91 11.33 -1.86
CA VAL A 139 13.51 10.05 -1.49
C VAL A 139 15.00 10.09 -1.77
N THR A 140 15.78 9.79 -0.74
CA THR A 140 17.22 9.55 -0.89
C THR A 140 17.47 8.06 -1.04
N GLU A 141 18.20 7.67 -2.06
CA GLU A 141 18.64 6.30 -2.29
C GLU A 141 20.12 6.14 -1.97
N GLN A 142 20.43 5.15 -1.14
CA GLN A 142 21.78 4.75 -0.82
C GLN A 142 22.03 3.34 -1.31
N GLN A 143 23.02 3.15 -2.18
CA GLN A 143 23.48 1.83 -2.56
C GLN A 143 24.24 1.19 -1.40
N LEU A 144 23.81 0.00 -0.99
CA LEU A 144 24.43 -0.78 0.06
C LEU A 144 25.48 -1.71 -0.52
N LYS A 145 26.57 -1.89 0.21
CA LYS A 145 27.71 -2.73 -0.15
C LYS A 145 27.69 -4.03 0.63
N ASP A 146 28.56 -4.93 0.26
CA ASP A 146 28.82 -6.16 1.02
C ASP A 146 29.20 -5.84 2.48
N GLY A 147 28.48 -6.43 3.43
CA GLY A 147 28.61 -6.16 4.85
C GLY A 147 27.69 -5.09 5.44
N ASP A 148 27.05 -4.26 4.63
CA ASP A 148 26.06 -3.29 5.12
C ASP A 148 24.78 -3.98 5.59
N THR A 149 24.09 -3.40 6.58
CA THR A 149 22.82 -3.93 7.10
C THR A 149 21.63 -3.07 6.64
N THR A 150 20.49 -3.74 6.48
CA THR A 150 19.21 -3.12 6.14
C THR A 150 18.06 -3.95 6.68
N HIS A 151 16.85 -3.38 6.67
CA HIS A 151 15.65 -4.14 7.00
C HIS A 151 14.89 -4.54 5.73
N VAL A 152 14.44 -5.78 5.67
CA VAL A 152 13.71 -6.34 4.54
C VAL A 152 12.47 -7.07 5.02
N THR A 153 11.38 -6.90 4.28
CA THR A 153 10.17 -7.68 4.46
C THR A 153 10.35 -9.05 3.83
N PHE A 154 10.06 -10.11 4.59
CA PHE A 154 10.02 -11.48 4.12
C PHE A 154 8.61 -12.02 4.18
N VAL A 155 8.22 -12.78 3.18
CA VAL A 155 6.95 -13.48 3.14
C VAL A 155 7.18 -14.95 2.88
N LYS A 156 6.68 -15.79 3.77
CA LYS A 156 6.56 -17.22 3.57
C LYS A 156 5.14 -17.49 3.09
N ARG A 157 4.99 -17.84 1.82
CA ARG A 157 3.69 -18.16 1.24
C ARG A 157 3.17 -19.49 1.78
N ALA A 158 1.84 -19.64 1.80
CA ALA A 158 1.22 -20.91 2.17
C ALA A 158 1.80 -22.07 1.32
N GLY A 159 2.23 -23.13 2.00
CA GLY A 159 2.84 -24.30 1.34
C GLY A 159 4.31 -24.17 0.93
N GLN A 160 4.93 -23.01 1.09
CA GLN A 160 6.37 -22.86 0.88
C GLN A 160 7.18 -23.26 2.10
N ALA A 161 8.38 -23.84 1.90
CA ALA A 161 9.28 -24.20 2.97
C ALA A 161 9.92 -22.95 3.61
N ASP A 162 10.35 -22.00 2.77
CA ASP A 162 11.13 -20.84 3.18
C ASP A 162 10.45 -19.52 2.86
N ALA A 163 10.72 -18.52 3.69
CA ALA A 163 10.31 -17.15 3.44
C ALA A 163 11.21 -16.51 2.36
N GLN A 164 10.62 -15.75 1.45
CA GLN A 164 11.31 -15.01 0.40
C GLN A 164 11.26 -13.51 0.66
N PRO A 165 12.28 -12.73 0.25
CA PRO A 165 12.19 -11.28 0.26
C PRO A 165 11.00 -10.79 -0.55
N PHE A 166 10.23 -9.86 0.02
CA PHE A 166 9.13 -9.17 -0.65
C PHE A 166 9.51 -7.70 -0.79
N ILE A 167 10.03 -7.36 -1.97
CA ILE A 167 10.53 -6.03 -2.26
C ILE A 167 9.48 -5.24 -3.03
N VAL A 168 9.13 -4.09 -2.50
CA VAL A 168 8.35 -3.07 -3.21
C VAL A 168 9.33 -1.99 -3.65
N PRO A 169 9.64 -1.86 -4.95
CA PRO A 169 10.73 -1.01 -5.43
C PRO A 169 10.58 0.47 -5.08
N THR A 170 9.34 0.92 -4.88
CA THR A 170 9.03 2.31 -4.52
C THR A 170 8.94 2.54 -3.01
N ALA A 171 8.76 1.50 -2.20
CA ALA A 171 8.59 1.67 -0.76
C ALA A 171 9.88 2.15 -0.06
N LEU A 172 9.72 2.93 1.01
CA LEU A 172 10.84 3.27 1.89
C LEU A 172 11.31 2.01 2.64
N THR A 173 12.61 1.99 2.96
CA THR A 173 13.19 0.90 3.73
C THR A 173 12.63 0.92 5.16
N PRO A 174 12.16 -0.22 5.71
CA PRO A 174 11.76 -0.28 7.11
C PRO A 174 12.91 0.07 8.06
N ASP A 175 12.59 0.65 9.19
CA ASP A 175 13.55 0.94 10.28
C ASP A 175 13.21 0.16 11.57
N TYR A 176 12.37 -0.87 11.44
CA TYR A 176 11.89 -1.71 12.53
C TYR A 176 11.98 -3.20 12.16
N THR A 177 11.93 -4.06 13.17
CA THR A 177 11.71 -5.50 13.03
C THR A 177 10.31 -5.87 13.48
N ALA A 178 9.69 -6.84 12.80
CA ALA A 178 8.37 -7.37 13.18
C ALA A 178 8.23 -8.83 12.77
N SER A 179 7.45 -9.58 13.53
CA SER A 179 7.03 -10.94 13.16
C SER A 179 5.53 -11.06 13.38
N PHE A 180 4.82 -11.36 12.32
CA PHE A 180 3.37 -11.46 12.35
C PHE A 180 2.95 -12.92 12.47
N PRO A 181 1.83 -13.21 13.16
CA PRO A 181 1.20 -14.52 13.08
C PRO A 181 0.87 -14.88 11.62
N VAL A 182 0.61 -16.16 11.36
CA VAL A 182 0.08 -16.58 10.05
C VAL A 182 -1.23 -15.85 9.78
N VAL A 183 -1.37 -15.29 8.58
CA VAL A 183 -2.57 -14.57 8.16
C VAL A 183 -3.78 -15.52 8.19
N PRO A 184 -4.80 -15.23 9.00
CA PRO A 184 -5.98 -16.10 9.11
C PRO A 184 -6.81 -16.11 7.81
N PRO A 185 -7.67 -17.12 7.60
CA PRO A 185 -8.65 -17.12 6.51
C PRO A 185 -9.53 -15.86 6.53
N GLY A 186 -9.78 -15.27 5.37
CA GLY A 186 -10.59 -14.06 5.21
C GLY A 186 -9.97 -12.78 5.75
N GLN A 187 -8.65 -12.79 6.00
CA GLN A 187 -7.90 -11.66 6.53
C GLN A 187 -6.72 -11.31 5.60
N LEU A 188 -6.28 -10.07 5.70
CA LEU A 188 -5.12 -9.55 4.97
C LEU A 188 -4.12 -8.93 5.94
N LEU A 189 -2.85 -9.03 5.61
CA LEU A 189 -1.81 -8.22 6.25
C LEU A 189 -1.40 -7.10 5.30
N VAL A 190 -1.52 -5.88 5.77
CA VAL A 190 -1.27 -4.69 4.96
C VAL A 190 -0.23 -3.77 5.60
N LEU A 191 0.65 -3.20 4.78
CA LEU A 191 1.64 -2.21 5.19
C LEU A 191 1.58 -0.97 4.29
N GLY A 192 1.97 0.17 4.83
CA GLY A 192 2.19 1.37 4.03
C GLY A 192 3.53 1.32 3.29
N ASP A 193 3.63 2.01 2.16
CA ASP A 193 4.89 2.12 1.41
C ASP A 193 5.89 3.06 2.14
N ASN A 194 5.39 3.99 2.94
CA ASN A 194 6.20 4.74 3.90
C ASN A 194 6.41 3.89 5.17
N ARG A 195 7.24 2.87 5.06
CA ARG A 195 7.45 1.87 6.12
C ARG A 195 7.73 2.49 7.49
N PRO A 196 8.64 3.49 7.63
CA PRO A 196 8.92 4.13 8.91
C PRO A 196 7.78 5.02 9.42
N GLY A 197 7.02 5.63 8.51
CA GLY A 197 6.01 6.64 8.84
C GLY A 197 4.56 6.21 8.68
N SER A 198 4.29 4.91 8.56
CA SER A 198 2.93 4.38 8.39
C SER A 198 2.40 3.78 9.67
N CYS A 199 1.21 4.21 10.08
CA CYS A 199 0.44 3.47 11.07
C CYS A 199 -0.32 2.34 10.35
N ASP A 200 0.17 1.12 10.45
CA ASP A 200 -0.35 -0.07 9.77
C ASP A 200 -0.15 -1.35 10.61
N ALA A 201 -0.16 -2.52 10.00
CA ALA A 201 -0.14 -3.79 10.71
C ALA A 201 0.99 -3.90 11.76
N HIS A 202 2.15 -3.26 11.56
CA HIS A 202 3.24 -3.34 12.54
C HIS A 202 2.90 -2.59 13.84
N VAL A 203 2.18 -1.46 13.75
CA VAL A 203 1.67 -0.72 14.91
C VAL A 203 0.45 -1.40 15.50
N TRP A 204 -0.46 -1.93 14.65
CA TRP A 204 -1.68 -2.58 15.10
C TRP A 204 -1.44 -3.91 15.81
N LEU A 205 -0.32 -4.57 15.53
CA LEU A 205 0.07 -5.83 16.15
C LEU A 205 0.09 -5.75 17.68
N GLU A 206 0.55 -4.64 18.23
CA GLU A 206 0.58 -4.41 19.68
C GLU A 206 -0.81 -4.39 20.32
N ARG A 207 -1.85 -4.15 19.52
CA ARG A 207 -3.26 -4.13 19.94
C ARG A 207 -4.06 -5.36 19.49
N ASN A 208 -3.37 -6.42 19.08
CA ASN A 208 -3.99 -7.63 18.50
C ASN A 208 -4.93 -7.33 17.31
N ALA A 209 -4.61 -6.32 16.52
CA ALA A 209 -5.42 -5.87 15.38
C ALA A 209 -4.61 -5.88 14.07
N ALA A 210 -3.58 -6.72 13.98
CA ALA A 210 -2.63 -6.75 12.85
C ALA A 210 -3.27 -7.04 11.49
N PHE A 211 -4.47 -7.59 11.46
CA PHE A 211 -5.09 -8.04 10.23
C PHE A 211 -6.32 -7.20 9.87
N THR A 212 -6.55 -7.10 8.56
CA THR A 212 -7.71 -6.43 7.97
C THR A 212 -8.64 -7.48 7.36
N PRO A 213 -9.93 -7.54 7.74
CA PRO A 213 -10.89 -8.43 7.09
C PRO A 213 -11.00 -8.12 5.58
N GLU A 214 -11.05 -9.16 4.74
CA GLU A 214 -11.27 -9.01 3.30
C GLU A 214 -12.60 -8.30 3.01
N ASP A 215 -13.63 -8.57 3.80
CA ASP A 215 -14.96 -7.93 3.67
C ASP A 215 -14.93 -6.41 3.90
N ASN A 216 -13.89 -5.90 4.55
CA ASN A 216 -13.70 -4.47 4.76
C ASN A 216 -13.09 -3.77 3.53
N VAL A 217 -12.66 -4.52 2.52
CA VAL A 217 -12.03 -3.94 1.33
C VAL A 217 -13.09 -3.29 0.44
N ILE A 218 -12.93 -2.00 0.21
CA ILE A 218 -13.82 -1.20 -0.62
C ILE A 218 -13.47 -1.36 -2.10
N GLY A 219 -12.16 -1.45 -2.43
CA GLY A 219 -11.68 -1.61 -3.79
C GLY A 219 -10.17 -1.43 -3.91
N GLN A 220 -9.65 -1.60 -5.12
CA GLN A 220 -8.25 -1.38 -5.45
C GLN A 220 -8.02 0.08 -5.85
N ALA A 221 -7.04 0.75 -5.30
CA ALA A 221 -6.56 2.02 -5.80
C ALA A 221 -5.75 1.78 -7.08
N GLU A 222 -6.27 2.21 -8.23
CA GLU A 222 -5.68 1.91 -9.55
C GLU A 222 -5.04 3.12 -10.23
N LEU A 223 -5.52 4.32 -9.94
CA LEU A 223 -5.12 5.51 -10.67
C LEU A 223 -5.01 6.71 -9.74
N ILE A 224 -3.87 7.39 -9.76
CA ILE A 224 -3.78 8.78 -9.31
C ILE A 224 -4.27 9.66 -10.45
N TYR A 225 -5.39 10.37 -10.27
CA TYR A 225 -5.94 11.24 -11.30
C TYR A 225 -5.68 12.72 -11.04
N TRP A 226 -5.28 13.08 -9.83
CA TRP A 226 -4.93 14.44 -9.42
C TRP A 226 -3.81 14.44 -8.38
N PRO A 227 -2.88 15.41 -8.42
CA PRO A 227 -2.72 16.44 -9.45
C PRO A 227 -2.31 15.84 -10.80
N ILE A 228 -2.63 16.52 -11.91
CA ILE A 228 -2.36 16.01 -13.28
C ILE A 228 -0.86 15.71 -13.49
N THR A 229 0.02 16.42 -12.80
CA THR A 229 1.47 16.20 -12.84
C THR A 229 1.89 14.86 -12.26
N ARG A 230 0.97 14.18 -11.54
CA ARG A 230 1.18 12.85 -10.95
C ARG A 230 0.23 11.79 -11.50
N LEU A 231 -0.41 12.08 -12.65
CA LEU A 231 -1.29 11.12 -13.31
C LEU A 231 -0.53 9.81 -13.62
N GLN A 232 -0.89 8.74 -12.95
CA GLN A 232 -0.26 7.43 -13.14
C GLN A 232 -1.15 6.30 -12.65
N PHE A 233 -1.01 5.14 -13.30
CA PHE A 233 -1.57 3.90 -12.77
C PHE A 233 -0.74 3.39 -11.61
N LEU A 234 -1.43 2.86 -10.60
CA LEU A 234 -0.82 2.22 -9.43
C LEU A 234 -0.71 0.72 -9.67
N SER A 235 0.43 0.12 -9.35
CA SER A 235 0.72 -1.30 -9.47
C SER A 235 1.39 -1.83 -8.19
#